data_9fe40f73cfe3e294506afbc77212d84c
#
_entry.id   9fe40f73cfe3e294506afbc77212d84c
#
_cell.length_a   1.000
_cell.length_b   1.000
_cell.length_c   1.000
_cell.angle_alpha   90.00
_cell.angle_beta   90.00
_cell.angle_gamma   90.00
#
_symmetry.space_group_name_H-M   'P 1'
#
loop_
_entity.id
_entity.type
_entity.pdbx_description
1 polymer ?
#
loop_
_entity_poly.entity_id
_entity_poly.type
_entity_poly.pdbx_seq_one_letter_code
_entity_poly.pdbx_strand_id
1 'polypeptide(L)'
;MAPHKLGERTIMTVKWGGVASRAVKVDKQRRKLLKVAAAGTAGLITSPWTFQSPRAAPKTIKIGQITPETGPIAAFGEPSKWVAEEVSKFLGDGIVVAGEKHRVEILNRDSQSNPNRASEVAAQLINNDRVDIMIASSTGDTTNPVADQCELAGVPCITSDDPWQSWFFGRKGDPKKGFEWTYHFFWGFDMVANMFAEMWLSIPTNKTAGIMLTNDPDGIAASDPVHGLPATVKSHGFDVHYLGLYPPLSDDFSAQIGQLKSMNADIACGIFNPPQFAIFWTQCAQQGYQPKIVTPPKALLFPTAVEALGDRGAGMSTEVWWSHHHPFKSGLTGQTAQQFCDAYEKASGKQWTQPLGFKHANLEVAIDVLKRAKKLNAESIRDAIAQTDYQSIVGPITWKGGPTNPVPNVCTTPIVGGQWEKGTKWKYDLNIVFNGSAPQIPVDRPFSAISYS
;
A
#
# COMPACT_ATOMS: atom_id res chain seq x y z
N MET A 1 27.34 31.56 50.90
CA MET A 1 26.58 30.43 51.49
C MET A 1 26.85 29.20 50.69
N ALA A 2 27.19 28.12 51.34
CA ALA A 2 27.95 26.95 50.88
C ALA A 2 27.32 26.12 49.73
N PRO A 3 28.17 25.38 48.95
CA PRO A 3 27.75 24.50 47.88
C PRO A 3 27.37 23.11 48.41
N HIS A 4 26.29 22.53 47.88
CA HIS A 4 25.84 21.16 48.15
C HIS A 4 26.60 20.13 47.28
N LYS A 5 27.11 19.11 47.98
CA LYS A 5 27.91 17.98 47.50
C LYS A 5 27.13 17.04 46.55
N LEU A 6 27.81 16.60 45.48
CA LEU A 6 27.47 15.48 44.63
C LEU A 6 27.59 14.15 45.39
N GLY A 7 26.53 13.31 45.35
CA GLY A 7 26.54 11.95 45.87
C GLY A 7 27.11 10.96 44.85
N GLU A 8 28.11 10.20 45.27
CA GLU A 8 28.70 9.08 44.52
C GLU A 8 27.71 7.95 44.31
N ARG A 9 27.54 7.49 43.07
CA ARG A 9 26.83 6.23 42.75
C ARG A 9 27.82 5.09 42.63
N THR A 10 27.71 4.15 43.55
CA THR A 10 28.43 2.87 43.62
C THR A 10 28.09 2.01 42.40
N ILE A 11 29.12 1.60 41.64
CA ILE A 11 29.02 0.64 40.54
C ILE A 11 29.11 -0.77 41.11
N MET A 12 28.04 -1.54 41.04
CA MET A 12 28.03 -2.98 41.30
C MET A 12 28.58 -3.74 40.09
N THR A 13 29.76 -4.30 40.23
CA THR A 13 30.33 -5.27 39.28
C THR A 13 29.77 -6.66 39.55
N VAL A 14 29.00 -7.20 38.61
CA VAL A 14 28.53 -8.60 38.63
C VAL A 14 29.61 -9.48 37.94
N LYS A 15 30.25 -10.35 38.74
CA LYS A 15 31.16 -11.41 38.23
C LYS A 15 30.35 -12.52 37.59
N TRP A 16 30.52 -12.79 36.29
CA TRP A 16 30.05 -13.98 35.62
C TRP A 16 31.01 -15.14 35.83
N GLY A 17 30.49 -16.21 36.45
CA GLY A 17 31.20 -17.46 36.63
C GLY A 17 31.34 -18.22 35.33
N GLY A 18 32.55 -18.77 35.10
CA GLY A 18 32.91 -19.54 33.92
C GLY A 18 32.11 -20.84 33.78
N VAL A 19 31.62 -21.10 32.56
CA VAL A 19 31.08 -22.40 32.13
C VAL A 19 32.16 -23.13 31.37
N ALA A 20 32.60 -24.28 31.93
CA ALA A 20 33.62 -25.14 31.35
C ALA A 20 33.16 -25.76 30.03
N SER A 21 33.98 -25.65 28.99
CA SER A 21 33.80 -26.33 27.69
C SER A 21 33.95 -27.83 27.84
N ARG A 22 32.90 -28.61 27.65
CA ARG A 22 32.95 -30.05 27.45
C ARG A 22 33.30 -30.34 25.98
N ALA A 23 34.52 -30.79 25.75
CA ALA A 23 34.97 -31.35 24.49
C ALA A 23 34.24 -32.66 24.23
N VAL A 24 33.48 -32.71 23.09
CA VAL A 24 32.86 -33.95 22.60
C VAL A 24 33.94 -34.78 21.94
N LYS A 25 34.24 -35.96 22.52
CA LYS A 25 35.11 -37.00 21.90
C LYS A 25 34.41 -37.58 20.67
N VAL A 26 34.97 -37.33 19.50
CA VAL A 26 34.53 -37.97 18.22
C VAL A 26 35.04 -39.40 18.23
N ASP A 27 34.07 -40.33 18.13
CA ASP A 27 34.26 -41.78 18.12
C ASP A 27 35.03 -42.25 16.87
N LYS A 28 36.17 -42.95 17.10
CA LYS A 28 37.07 -43.48 16.07
C LYS A 28 36.58 -44.75 15.39
N GLN A 29 35.37 -45.23 15.62
CA GLN A 29 34.87 -46.49 15.08
C GLN A 29 34.26 -46.44 13.67
N ARG A 30 34.02 -45.25 13.09
CA ARG A 30 33.45 -45.16 11.73
C ARG A 30 34.43 -45.21 10.55
N ARG A 31 35.74 -45.40 10.80
CA ARG A 31 36.77 -45.50 9.74
C ARG A 31 37.21 -46.93 9.32
N LYS A 32 36.55 -47.99 9.80
CA LYS A 32 36.96 -49.36 9.48
C LYS A 32 36.05 -50.14 8.53
N LEU A 33 35.02 -49.56 7.94
CA LEU A 33 34.08 -50.26 7.06
C LEU A 33 34.23 -49.98 5.54
N LEU A 34 35.34 -49.38 5.10
CA LEU A 34 35.55 -49.03 3.68
C LEU A 34 36.85 -49.67 3.09
N LYS A 35 37.28 -50.79 3.58
CA LYS A 35 38.46 -51.53 3.00
C LYS A 35 38.23 -53.02 2.90
N VAL A 36 37.16 -53.48 2.24
CA VAL A 36 37.10 -54.87 1.67
C VAL A 36 36.14 -54.77 0.50
N ALA A 37 36.64 -54.70 -0.72
CA ALA A 37 36.10 -55.20 -1.96
C ALA A 37 36.97 -54.66 -3.13
N ALA A 38 38.17 -55.23 -3.29
CA ALA A 38 38.91 -55.09 -4.52
C ALA A 38 39.57 -56.43 -4.82
N ALA A 39 38.85 -57.33 -5.46
CA ALA A 39 39.40 -58.43 -6.31
C ALA A 39 38.22 -59.20 -6.90
N GLY A 40 38.05 -59.19 -8.21
CA GLY A 40 37.16 -60.14 -8.87
C GLY A 40 36.63 -59.64 -10.23
N THR A 41 37.38 -60.00 -11.29
CA THR A 41 36.95 -60.27 -12.66
C THR A 41 36.46 -59.16 -13.59
N ALA A 42 37.25 -58.93 -14.61
CA ALA A 42 36.97 -58.25 -15.86
C ALA A 42 35.76 -58.81 -16.61
N GLY A 43 34.77 -57.99 -16.91
CA GLY A 43 33.71 -58.29 -17.86
C GLY A 43 33.28 -56.97 -18.50
N LEU A 44 33.70 -56.79 -19.77
CA LEU A 44 33.35 -55.69 -20.62
C LEU A 44 31.84 -55.61 -20.86
N ILE A 45 31.15 -54.63 -20.29
CA ILE A 45 29.90 -54.09 -20.83
C ILE A 45 30.02 -52.56 -20.77
N THR A 46 30.43 -51.96 -21.90
CA THR A 46 30.42 -50.49 -22.10
C THR A 46 29.01 -50.02 -22.43
N SER A 47 28.20 -49.77 -21.41
CA SER A 47 27.04 -48.89 -21.52
C SER A 47 27.43 -47.57 -20.93
N PRO A 48 27.31 -46.42 -21.64
CA PRO A 48 27.51 -45.10 -21.04
C PRO A 48 26.27 -44.81 -20.18
N TRP A 49 26.31 -45.20 -18.94
CA TRP A 49 25.39 -44.71 -17.95
C TRP A 49 25.79 -43.23 -17.69
N THR A 50 25.16 -42.32 -18.42
CA THR A 50 25.15 -40.90 -18.03
C THR A 50 24.46 -40.82 -16.69
N PHE A 51 25.23 -40.75 -15.61
CA PHE A 51 24.74 -40.32 -14.32
C PHE A 51 24.26 -38.89 -14.52
N GLN A 52 23.02 -38.68 -14.93
CA GLN A 52 22.34 -37.39 -14.74
C GLN A 52 22.26 -37.19 -13.22
N SER A 53 23.10 -36.32 -12.69
CA SER A 53 22.95 -35.86 -11.32
C SER A 53 21.49 -35.47 -11.13
N PRO A 54 20.79 -35.90 -10.09
CA PRO A 54 19.42 -35.50 -9.84
C PRO A 54 19.42 -34.00 -9.78
N ARG A 55 18.78 -33.36 -10.78
CA ARG A 55 18.59 -31.90 -10.82
C ARG A 55 17.85 -31.56 -9.55
N ALA A 56 18.44 -30.73 -8.70
CA ALA A 56 17.75 -30.23 -7.50
C ALA A 56 16.37 -29.72 -7.89
N ALA A 57 15.34 -30.10 -7.14
CA ALA A 57 14.00 -29.60 -7.39
C ALA A 57 14.04 -28.07 -7.42
N PRO A 58 13.38 -27.41 -8.41
CA PRO A 58 13.39 -25.95 -8.50
C PRO A 58 12.94 -25.35 -7.19
N LYS A 59 13.66 -24.31 -6.71
CA LYS A 59 13.31 -23.56 -5.51
C LYS A 59 11.90 -22.94 -5.69
N THR A 60 11.03 -23.06 -4.70
CA THR A 60 9.76 -22.30 -4.68
C THR A 60 10.05 -20.83 -4.43
N ILE A 61 9.51 -19.94 -5.28
CA ILE A 61 9.57 -18.50 -5.11
C ILE A 61 8.50 -18.11 -4.10
N LYS A 62 8.86 -17.31 -3.11
CA LYS A 62 7.95 -16.84 -2.08
C LYS A 62 7.75 -15.33 -2.19
N ILE A 63 6.51 -14.91 -2.40
CA ILE A 63 6.09 -13.50 -2.35
C ILE A 63 5.46 -13.27 -0.99
N GLY A 64 6.05 -12.40 -0.15
CA GLY A 64 5.42 -11.95 1.08
C GLY A 64 4.42 -10.84 0.77
N GLN A 65 3.19 -10.96 1.26
CA GLN A 65 2.15 -9.94 1.13
C GLN A 65 1.64 -9.54 2.52
N ILE A 66 1.70 -8.23 2.82
CA ILE A 66 1.21 -7.69 4.08
C ILE A 66 0.15 -6.63 3.79
N THR A 67 -1.04 -6.84 4.37
CA THR A 67 -2.19 -5.93 4.27
C THR A 67 -2.96 -5.92 5.60
N PRO A 68 -3.74 -4.87 5.91
CA PRO A 68 -4.60 -4.88 7.08
C PRO A 68 -5.87 -5.69 6.76
N GLU A 69 -5.97 -6.92 7.27
CA GLU A 69 -7.17 -7.74 7.13
C GLU A 69 -8.16 -7.50 8.29
N THR A 70 -7.65 -6.98 9.42
CA THR A 70 -8.43 -6.63 10.61
C THR A 70 -8.08 -5.24 11.14
N GLY A 71 -8.96 -4.66 12.00
CA GLY A 71 -8.76 -3.36 12.61
C GLY A 71 -9.39 -2.19 11.83
N PRO A 72 -9.08 -0.92 12.23
CA PRO A 72 -9.79 0.27 11.73
C PRO A 72 -9.66 0.54 10.22
N ILE A 73 -8.59 0.07 9.58
CA ILE A 73 -8.36 0.23 8.14
C ILE A 73 -8.44 -1.10 7.37
N ALA A 74 -9.16 -2.10 7.93
CA ALA A 74 -9.32 -3.42 7.31
C ALA A 74 -9.91 -3.38 5.89
N ALA A 75 -10.71 -2.36 5.59
CA ALA A 75 -11.30 -2.18 4.25
C ALA A 75 -10.22 -2.08 3.13
N PHE A 76 -9.01 -1.59 3.43
CA PHE A 76 -7.89 -1.58 2.49
C PHE A 76 -7.39 -2.99 2.15
N GLY A 77 -7.48 -3.93 3.09
CA GLY A 77 -7.03 -5.32 2.91
C GLY A 77 -8.10 -6.28 2.39
N GLU A 78 -9.37 -5.87 2.35
CA GLU A 78 -10.49 -6.74 2.06
C GLU A 78 -10.34 -7.60 0.79
N PRO A 79 -9.92 -7.06 -0.39
CA PRO A 79 -9.79 -7.85 -1.59
C PRO A 79 -8.51 -8.70 -1.66
N SER A 80 -7.55 -8.52 -0.74
CA SER A 80 -6.19 -9.05 -0.86
C SER A 80 -6.14 -10.57 -0.99
N LYS A 81 -6.92 -11.29 -0.18
CA LYS A 81 -6.95 -12.75 -0.20
C LYS A 81 -7.50 -13.29 -1.51
N TRP A 82 -8.63 -12.74 -1.96
CA TRP A 82 -9.23 -13.15 -3.24
C TRP A 82 -8.28 -12.89 -4.41
N VAL A 83 -7.64 -11.71 -4.45
CA VAL A 83 -6.66 -11.37 -5.49
C VAL A 83 -5.48 -12.33 -5.49
N ALA A 84 -4.92 -12.65 -4.31
CA ALA A 84 -3.82 -13.61 -4.19
C ALA A 84 -4.22 -15.03 -4.68
N GLU A 85 -5.44 -15.47 -4.38
CA GLU A 85 -5.98 -16.74 -4.85
C GLU A 85 -6.16 -16.75 -6.38
N GLU A 86 -6.73 -15.70 -6.98
CA GLU A 86 -6.92 -15.60 -8.43
C GLU A 86 -5.57 -15.56 -9.18
N VAL A 87 -4.61 -14.77 -8.67
CA VAL A 87 -3.26 -14.75 -9.25
C VAL A 87 -2.59 -16.11 -9.11
N SER A 88 -2.71 -16.79 -7.96
CA SER A 88 -2.15 -18.14 -7.76
C SER A 88 -2.78 -19.16 -8.72
N LYS A 89 -4.09 -19.11 -8.94
CA LYS A 89 -4.79 -19.93 -9.94
C LYS A 89 -4.28 -19.66 -11.36
N PHE A 90 -4.12 -18.38 -11.71
CA PHE A 90 -3.59 -18.00 -13.02
C PHE A 90 -2.16 -18.49 -13.25
N LEU A 91 -1.30 -18.44 -12.25
CA LEU A 91 0.09 -18.92 -12.34
C LEU A 91 0.20 -20.44 -12.47
N GLY A 92 -0.78 -21.19 -11.96
CA GLY A 92 -0.82 -22.65 -12.07
C GLY A 92 0.47 -23.33 -11.58
N ASP A 93 1.20 -23.93 -12.52
CA ASP A 93 2.47 -24.62 -12.22
C ASP A 93 3.65 -23.70 -11.89
N GLY A 94 3.51 -22.36 -12.01
CA GLY A 94 4.54 -21.39 -11.69
C GLY A 94 5.05 -20.56 -12.88
N ILE A 95 6.20 -19.92 -12.70
CA ILE A 95 6.82 -19.00 -13.67
C ILE A 95 8.24 -19.44 -14.03
N VAL A 96 8.75 -18.96 -15.17
CA VAL A 96 10.13 -19.16 -15.57
C VAL A 96 10.96 -17.96 -15.10
N VAL A 97 12.03 -18.22 -14.34
CA VAL A 97 13.03 -17.25 -13.90
C VAL A 97 14.41 -17.77 -14.26
N ALA A 98 15.21 -16.95 -14.93
CA ALA A 98 16.56 -17.33 -15.37
C ALA A 98 16.64 -18.68 -16.14
N GLY A 99 15.58 -19.02 -16.90
CA GLY A 99 15.48 -20.25 -17.69
C GLY A 99 15.00 -21.47 -16.91
N GLU A 100 14.72 -21.38 -15.62
CA GLU A 100 14.18 -22.45 -14.79
C GLU A 100 12.74 -22.18 -14.37
N LYS A 101 11.90 -23.23 -14.35
CA LYS A 101 10.50 -23.13 -13.89
C LYS A 101 10.45 -23.24 -12.36
N HIS A 102 9.78 -22.29 -11.72
CA HIS A 102 9.62 -22.22 -10.27
C HIS A 102 8.15 -22.14 -9.90
N ARG A 103 7.72 -22.85 -8.86
CA ARG A 103 6.43 -22.62 -8.23
C ARG A 103 6.46 -21.26 -7.53
N VAL A 104 5.30 -20.60 -7.45
CA VAL A 104 5.13 -19.35 -6.72
C VAL A 104 4.19 -19.60 -5.55
N GLU A 105 4.59 -19.15 -4.37
CA GLU A 105 3.79 -19.16 -3.15
C GLU A 105 3.60 -17.72 -2.67
N ILE A 106 2.35 -17.30 -2.44
CA ILE A 106 2.01 -15.98 -1.91
C ILE A 106 1.66 -16.15 -0.43
N LEU A 107 2.46 -15.54 0.45
CA LEU A 107 2.33 -15.65 1.90
C LEU A 107 1.68 -14.38 2.46
N ASN A 108 0.37 -14.45 2.73
CA ASN A 108 -0.38 -13.34 3.30
C ASN A 108 -0.17 -13.23 4.82
N ARG A 109 -0.01 -11.99 5.32
CA ARG A 109 0.03 -11.67 6.75
C ARG A 109 -0.81 -10.44 7.03
N ASP A 110 -1.58 -10.52 8.11
CA ASP A 110 -2.40 -9.41 8.61
C ASP A 110 -1.57 -8.46 9.47
N SER A 111 -1.49 -7.19 9.08
CA SER A 111 -0.90 -6.12 9.88
C SER A 111 -1.79 -5.69 11.06
N GLN A 112 -3.03 -6.13 11.12
CA GLN A 112 -4.03 -5.76 12.13
C GLN A 112 -4.22 -4.24 12.27
N SER A 113 -4.03 -3.50 11.18
CA SER A 113 -4.06 -2.03 11.18
C SER A 113 -3.10 -1.39 12.20
N ASN A 114 -1.99 -2.06 12.50
CA ASN A 114 -1.05 -1.67 13.56
C ASN A 114 0.40 -1.64 13.03
N PRO A 115 1.14 -0.52 13.17
CA PRO A 115 2.48 -0.37 12.64
C PRO A 115 3.50 -1.33 13.25
N ASN A 116 3.40 -1.62 14.56
CA ASN A 116 4.29 -2.56 15.23
C ASN A 116 4.05 -3.99 14.72
N ARG A 117 2.78 -4.36 14.54
CA ARG A 117 2.42 -5.67 13.99
C ARG A 117 2.86 -5.80 12.53
N ALA A 118 2.71 -4.75 11.72
CA ALA A 118 3.20 -4.71 10.34
C ALA A 118 4.71 -4.99 10.27
N SER A 119 5.50 -4.31 11.12
CA SER A 119 6.94 -4.53 11.25
C SER A 119 7.28 -5.95 11.72
N GLU A 120 6.56 -6.47 12.72
CA GLU A 120 6.76 -7.82 13.25
C GLU A 120 6.52 -8.90 12.18
N VAL A 121 5.39 -8.86 11.47
CA VAL A 121 5.08 -9.87 10.45
C VAL A 121 5.98 -9.73 9.23
N ALA A 122 6.47 -8.53 8.90
CA ALA A 122 7.50 -8.35 7.89
C ALA A 122 8.81 -9.04 8.28
N ALA A 123 9.26 -8.85 9.51
CA ALA A 123 10.44 -9.52 10.04
C ALA A 123 10.28 -11.06 10.06
N GLN A 124 9.08 -11.59 10.34
CA GLN A 124 8.79 -13.03 10.28
C GLN A 124 8.89 -13.55 8.83
N LEU A 125 8.28 -12.88 7.85
CA LEU A 125 8.36 -13.26 6.44
C LEU A 125 9.81 -13.22 5.91
N ILE A 126 10.61 -12.26 6.35
CA ILE A 126 12.02 -12.12 5.97
C ILE A 126 12.87 -13.22 6.62
N ASN A 127 12.83 -13.36 7.94
CA ASN A 127 13.78 -14.18 8.67
C ASN A 127 13.39 -15.67 8.74
N ASN A 128 12.09 -15.97 8.88
CA ASN A 128 11.59 -17.33 9.06
C ASN A 128 11.15 -17.93 7.71
N ASP A 129 10.30 -17.22 6.98
CA ASP A 129 9.75 -17.71 5.71
C ASP A 129 10.72 -17.52 4.54
N ARG A 130 11.67 -16.57 4.65
CA ARG A 130 12.70 -16.23 3.64
C ARG A 130 12.08 -15.91 2.29
N VAL A 131 11.22 -14.90 2.27
CA VAL A 131 10.60 -14.42 1.04
C VAL A 131 11.63 -13.87 0.06
N ASP A 132 11.40 -14.07 -1.23
CA ASP A 132 12.27 -13.57 -2.30
C ASP A 132 11.95 -12.12 -2.66
N ILE A 133 10.69 -11.70 -2.49
CA ILE A 133 10.21 -10.33 -2.68
C ILE A 133 9.04 -10.07 -1.72
N MET A 134 8.97 -8.83 -1.23
CA MET A 134 7.88 -8.36 -0.37
C MET A 134 6.97 -7.42 -1.15
N ILE A 135 5.66 -7.50 -0.91
CA ILE A 135 4.70 -6.48 -1.32
C ILE A 135 3.87 -6.04 -0.11
N ALA A 136 3.55 -4.76 -0.05
CA ALA A 136 2.64 -4.22 0.95
C ALA A 136 1.83 -3.07 0.35
N SER A 137 0.57 -2.97 0.76
CA SER A 137 -0.31 -1.94 0.24
C SER A 137 -1.41 -1.62 1.25
N SER A 138 -1.38 -0.37 1.70
CA SER A 138 -2.33 0.21 2.63
C SER A 138 -1.96 1.68 2.87
N THR A 139 -2.25 2.21 4.04
CA THR A 139 -1.82 3.55 4.47
C THR A 139 -0.37 3.56 4.97
N GLY A 140 0.23 4.74 5.13
CA GLY A 140 1.59 4.91 5.65
C GLY A 140 1.84 4.23 6.99
N ASP A 141 0.82 4.14 7.85
CA ASP A 141 0.93 3.48 9.16
C ASP A 141 1.38 2.02 9.09
N THR A 142 0.96 1.28 8.07
CA THR A 142 1.26 -0.15 7.95
C THR A 142 2.18 -0.49 6.77
N THR A 143 2.27 0.38 5.76
CA THR A 143 3.13 0.19 4.60
C THR A 143 4.57 0.57 4.90
N ASN A 144 4.80 1.72 5.56
CA ASN A 144 6.14 2.21 5.88
C ASN A 144 6.95 1.25 6.77
N PRO A 145 6.39 0.69 7.88
CA PRO A 145 7.12 -0.26 8.70
C PRO A 145 7.56 -1.52 7.94
N VAL A 146 6.75 -1.99 6.97
CA VAL A 146 7.12 -3.14 6.12
C VAL A 146 8.28 -2.79 5.21
N ALA A 147 8.20 -1.63 4.53
CA ALA A 147 9.25 -1.17 3.64
C ALA A 147 10.57 -0.92 4.40
N ASP A 148 10.51 -0.39 5.64
CA ASP A 148 11.69 -0.17 6.48
C ASP A 148 12.35 -1.49 6.89
N GLN A 149 11.58 -2.54 7.23
CA GLN A 149 12.13 -3.87 7.51
C GLN A 149 12.81 -4.47 6.27
N CYS A 150 12.23 -4.28 5.09
CA CYS A 150 12.81 -4.75 3.84
C CYS A 150 14.10 -3.99 3.49
N GLU A 151 14.10 -2.67 3.64
CA GLU A 151 15.28 -1.82 3.40
C GLU A 151 16.45 -2.22 4.32
N LEU A 152 16.16 -2.42 5.61
CA LEU A 152 17.15 -2.84 6.60
C LEU A 152 17.73 -4.24 6.34
N ALA A 153 16.88 -5.15 5.86
CA ALA A 153 17.25 -6.55 5.65
C ALA A 153 17.80 -6.87 4.25
N GLY A 154 17.78 -5.91 3.32
CA GLY A 154 18.20 -6.12 1.94
C GLY A 154 17.23 -7.01 1.15
N VAL A 155 15.92 -6.89 1.39
CA VAL A 155 14.88 -7.63 0.70
C VAL A 155 14.16 -6.72 -0.30
N PRO A 156 14.09 -7.10 -1.60
CA PRO A 156 13.35 -6.32 -2.59
C PRO A 156 11.89 -6.16 -2.19
N CYS A 157 11.38 -4.92 -2.25
CA CYS A 157 10.03 -4.61 -1.82
C CYS A 157 9.33 -3.64 -2.78
N ILE A 158 8.07 -3.93 -3.10
CA ILE A 158 7.20 -3.05 -3.88
C ILE A 158 5.97 -2.72 -3.04
N THR A 159 5.64 -1.43 -2.94
CA THR A 159 4.54 -0.94 -2.12
C THR A 159 3.60 -0.02 -2.91
N SER A 160 2.35 0.11 -2.44
CA SER A 160 1.35 1.03 -2.98
C SER A 160 0.32 1.46 -1.94
N ASP A 161 -0.71 2.18 -2.36
CA ASP A 161 -1.90 2.60 -1.59
C ASP A 161 -1.59 3.62 -0.46
N ASP A 162 -0.42 4.25 -0.51
CA ASP A 162 0.02 5.30 0.40
C ASP A 162 0.50 6.50 -0.43
N PRO A 163 0.01 7.73 -0.23
CA PRO A 163 0.53 8.88 -0.96
C PRO A 163 2.05 8.95 -0.90
N TRP A 164 2.69 9.13 -2.07
CA TRP A 164 4.15 8.94 -2.16
C TRP A 164 4.95 9.84 -1.18
N GLN A 165 4.43 11.02 -0.83
CA GLN A 165 5.10 11.89 0.15
C GLN A 165 5.08 11.28 1.56
N SER A 166 3.95 10.67 1.97
CA SER A 166 3.83 9.92 3.22
C SER A 166 4.82 8.75 3.25
N TRP A 167 4.89 8.00 2.16
CA TRP A 167 5.82 6.88 2.04
C TRP A 167 7.30 7.34 2.01
N PHE A 168 7.63 8.30 1.17
CA PHE A 168 9.03 8.69 0.92
C PHE A 168 9.60 9.54 2.06
N PHE A 169 8.95 10.66 2.39
CA PHE A 169 9.44 11.57 3.43
C PHE A 169 9.14 11.06 4.84
N GLY A 170 8.03 10.35 5.04
CA GLY A 170 7.73 9.67 6.31
C GLY A 170 8.81 8.68 6.71
N ARG A 171 9.46 8.05 5.74
CA ARG A 171 10.61 7.16 5.89
C ARG A 171 11.97 7.87 5.79
N LYS A 172 12.00 9.21 5.75
CA LYS A 172 13.21 10.04 5.64
C LYS A 172 14.01 9.78 4.35
N GLY A 173 13.33 9.52 3.22
CA GLY A 173 13.96 9.34 1.92
C GLY A 173 14.77 10.56 1.50
N ASP A 174 15.95 10.32 0.95
CA ASP A 174 16.82 11.37 0.35
C ASP A 174 16.41 11.56 -1.12
N PRO A 175 15.88 12.73 -1.51
CA PRO A 175 15.45 12.99 -2.90
C PRO A 175 16.54 12.83 -3.96
N LYS A 176 17.81 12.79 -3.56
CA LYS A 176 18.94 12.57 -4.49
C LYS A 176 19.34 11.12 -4.63
N LYS A 177 19.06 10.28 -3.62
CA LYS A 177 19.54 8.89 -3.56
C LYS A 177 18.42 7.87 -3.60
N GLY A 178 17.26 8.19 -2.99
CA GLY A 178 16.18 7.25 -2.77
C GLY A 178 16.52 6.16 -1.76
N PHE A 179 15.95 4.99 -1.98
CA PHE A 179 16.15 3.77 -1.21
C PHE A 179 16.90 2.72 -2.05
N GLU A 180 17.55 1.76 -1.41
CA GLU A 180 18.28 0.72 -2.14
C GLU A 180 17.37 -0.44 -2.54
N TRP A 181 16.45 -0.87 -1.66
CA TRP A 181 15.69 -2.12 -1.80
C TRP A 181 14.20 -1.93 -2.01
N THR A 182 13.67 -0.75 -1.73
CA THR A 182 12.23 -0.50 -1.69
C THR A 182 11.78 0.47 -2.76
N TYR A 183 10.66 0.16 -3.41
CA TYR A 183 10.05 0.90 -4.51
C TYR A 183 8.57 1.09 -4.25
N HIS A 184 8.01 2.17 -4.78
CA HIS A 184 6.64 2.56 -4.51
C HIS A 184 5.94 3.06 -5.77
N PHE A 185 4.65 2.77 -5.92
CA PHE A 185 3.82 3.37 -6.95
C PHE A 185 2.48 3.78 -6.39
N PHE A 186 2.22 5.07 -6.37
CA PHE A 186 0.93 5.67 -6.01
C PHE A 186 0.95 7.17 -6.30
N TRP A 187 -0.22 7.81 -6.32
CA TRP A 187 -0.34 9.25 -6.47
C TRP A 187 0.23 10.01 -5.25
N GLY A 188 0.28 11.34 -5.37
CA GLY A 188 0.77 12.22 -4.32
C GLY A 188 -0.22 13.28 -3.86
N PHE A 189 0.05 13.87 -2.69
CA PHE A 189 -0.81 14.94 -2.12
C PHE A 189 -0.90 16.18 -3.01
N ASP A 190 0.14 16.51 -3.73
CA ASP A 190 0.14 17.57 -4.73
C ASP A 190 -0.85 17.28 -5.86
N MET A 191 -0.91 16.04 -6.34
CA MET A 191 -1.83 15.62 -7.40
C MET A 191 -3.29 15.65 -6.93
N VAL A 192 -3.58 15.06 -5.77
CA VAL A 192 -4.96 15.02 -5.24
C VAL A 192 -5.46 16.39 -4.83
N ALA A 193 -4.60 17.25 -4.27
CA ALA A 193 -4.97 18.60 -3.88
C ALA A 193 -5.31 19.49 -5.07
N ASN A 194 -4.52 19.42 -6.16
CA ASN A 194 -4.82 20.09 -7.42
C ASN A 194 -6.14 19.58 -8.01
N MET A 195 -6.31 18.27 -8.08
CA MET A 195 -7.52 17.64 -8.60
C MET A 195 -8.77 18.06 -7.81
N PHE A 196 -8.73 18.09 -6.46
CA PHE A 196 -9.85 18.55 -5.65
C PHE A 196 -10.16 20.01 -5.88
N ALA A 197 -9.15 20.89 -5.88
CA ALA A 197 -9.35 22.30 -6.12
C ALA A 197 -10.01 22.56 -7.47
N GLU A 198 -9.53 21.94 -8.55
CA GLU A 198 -10.10 22.07 -9.88
C GLU A 198 -11.53 21.49 -9.95
N MET A 199 -11.79 20.35 -9.33
CA MET A 199 -13.13 19.76 -9.23
C MET A 199 -14.09 20.70 -8.49
N TRP A 200 -13.70 21.29 -7.37
CA TRP A 200 -14.56 22.22 -6.62
C TRP A 200 -14.82 23.52 -7.38
N LEU A 201 -13.89 23.98 -8.23
CA LEU A 201 -14.10 25.15 -9.10
C LEU A 201 -15.15 24.92 -10.18
N SER A 202 -15.51 23.67 -10.48
CA SER A 202 -16.50 23.33 -11.51
C SER A 202 -17.95 23.65 -11.11
N ILE A 203 -18.21 23.94 -9.84
CA ILE A 203 -19.53 24.32 -9.33
C ILE A 203 -19.49 25.63 -8.51
N PRO A 204 -20.58 26.41 -8.43
CA PRO A 204 -20.63 27.67 -7.69
C PRO A 204 -20.55 27.46 -6.17
N THR A 205 -19.54 28.04 -5.52
CA THR A 205 -19.36 28.08 -4.06
C THR A 205 -18.91 29.49 -3.64
N ASN A 206 -18.93 29.77 -2.34
CA ASN A 206 -18.29 30.97 -1.79
C ASN A 206 -16.76 30.86 -1.71
N LYS A 207 -16.19 29.71 -2.16
CA LYS A 207 -14.76 29.38 -2.10
C LYS A 207 -14.13 29.33 -0.71
N THR A 208 -14.92 29.35 0.35
CA THR A 208 -14.43 29.17 1.72
C THR A 208 -14.33 27.66 1.99
N ALA A 209 -13.13 27.20 2.28
CA ALA A 209 -12.82 25.79 2.53
C ALA A 209 -12.23 25.61 3.93
N GLY A 210 -12.88 24.80 4.75
CA GLY A 210 -12.31 24.32 6.01
C GLY A 210 -11.64 22.96 5.83
N ILE A 211 -10.37 22.88 6.23
CA ILE A 211 -9.55 21.68 6.07
C ILE A 211 -9.05 21.21 7.42
N MET A 212 -9.30 19.94 7.77
CA MET A 212 -8.76 19.29 8.96
C MET A 212 -8.07 17.98 8.60
N LEU A 213 -6.99 17.64 9.29
CA LEU A 213 -6.15 16.49 8.95
C LEU A 213 -5.92 15.62 10.19
N THR A 214 -5.81 14.32 9.99
CA THR A 214 -5.48 13.40 11.09
C THR A 214 -4.00 13.50 11.47
N ASN A 215 -3.67 13.30 12.74
CA ASN A 215 -2.28 13.27 13.21
C ASN A 215 -1.67 11.88 13.02
N ASP A 216 -1.58 11.46 11.77
CA ASP A 216 -0.95 10.22 11.29
C ASP A 216 0.03 10.56 10.14
N PRO A 217 0.79 9.59 9.59
CA PRO A 217 1.73 9.86 8.50
C PRO A 217 1.10 10.59 7.30
N ASP A 218 -0.15 10.25 6.93
CA ASP A 218 -0.86 10.84 5.81
C ASP A 218 -1.22 12.32 6.10
N GLY A 219 -1.84 12.58 7.25
CA GLY A 219 -2.22 13.92 7.62
C GLY A 219 -1.04 14.85 7.88
N ILE A 220 0.05 14.32 8.45
CA ILE A 220 1.30 15.07 8.63
C ILE A 220 1.89 15.45 7.27
N ALA A 221 2.01 14.51 6.32
CA ALA A 221 2.51 14.81 4.99
C ALA A 221 1.59 15.76 4.21
N ALA A 222 0.26 15.60 4.33
CA ALA A 222 -0.73 16.49 3.72
C ALA A 222 -0.74 17.89 4.33
N SER A 223 -0.19 18.09 5.53
CA SER A 223 -0.13 19.40 6.21
C SER A 223 1.08 20.24 5.80
N ASP A 224 1.92 19.77 4.88
CA ASP A 224 3.09 20.53 4.41
C ASP A 224 2.71 21.96 4.02
N PRO A 225 3.41 22.99 4.53
CA PRO A 225 3.03 24.37 4.34
C PRO A 225 3.24 24.91 2.92
N VAL A 226 3.92 24.14 2.05
CA VAL A 226 4.24 24.53 0.67
C VAL A 226 3.50 23.66 -0.34
N HIS A 227 3.52 22.35 -0.15
CA HIS A 227 3.01 21.35 -1.10
C HIS A 227 1.82 20.53 -0.56
N GLY A 228 1.42 20.79 0.69
CA GLY A 228 0.31 20.08 1.31
C GLY A 228 -1.06 20.55 0.81
N LEU A 229 -2.09 19.83 1.21
CA LEU A 229 -3.47 20.04 0.79
C LEU A 229 -3.96 21.49 1.05
N PRO A 230 -3.80 22.09 2.26
CA PRO A 230 -4.24 23.48 2.49
C PRO A 230 -3.52 24.50 1.61
N ALA A 231 -2.21 24.37 1.45
CA ALA A 231 -1.40 25.31 0.67
C ALA A 231 -1.76 25.26 -0.82
N THR A 232 -1.90 24.05 -1.37
CA THR A 232 -2.26 23.83 -2.78
C THR A 232 -3.67 24.35 -3.08
N VAL A 233 -4.66 24.02 -2.25
CA VAL A 233 -6.04 24.52 -2.42
C VAL A 233 -6.07 26.06 -2.37
N LYS A 234 -5.31 26.68 -1.45
CA LYS A 234 -5.18 28.12 -1.38
C LYS A 234 -4.60 28.74 -2.66
N SER A 235 -3.64 28.08 -3.31
CA SER A 235 -3.05 28.56 -4.55
C SER A 235 -4.04 28.62 -5.73
N HIS A 236 -5.14 27.86 -5.66
CA HIS A 236 -6.26 27.88 -6.61
C HIS A 236 -7.32 28.99 -6.31
N GLY A 237 -7.03 29.87 -5.37
CA GLY A 237 -7.89 31.02 -5.07
C GLY A 237 -9.05 30.74 -4.11
N PHE A 238 -8.93 29.72 -3.29
CA PHE A 238 -9.84 29.44 -2.18
C PHE A 238 -9.41 30.20 -0.92
N ASP A 239 -10.39 30.64 -0.13
CA ASP A 239 -10.20 31.09 1.23
C ASP A 239 -10.10 29.85 2.15
N VAL A 240 -8.86 29.47 2.47
CA VAL A 240 -8.58 28.20 3.18
C VAL A 240 -8.38 28.44 4.67
N HIS A 241 -9.19 27.81 5.49
CA HIS A 241 -9.06 27.75 6.94
C HIS A 241 -8.56 26.37 7.36
N TYR A 242 -7.27 26.29 7.69
CA TYR A 242 -6.68 25.05 8.19
C TYR A 242 -6.97 24.89 9.69
N LEU A 243 -7.78 23.88 10.04
CA LEU A 243 -8.26 23.62 11.40
C LEU A 243 -7.29 22.78 12.24
N GLY A 244 -6.12 22.46 11.69
CA GLY A 244 -5.06 21.72 12.38
C GLY A 244 -5.15 20.20 12.26
N LEU A 245 -4.24 19.54 13.00
CA LEU A 245 -4.21 18.10 13.15
C LEU A 245 -5.09 17.66 14.32
N TYR A 246 -5.91 16.63 14.13
CA TYR A 246 -6.69 16.00 15.19
C TYR A 246 -6.18 14.59 15.49
N PRO A 247 -6.34 14.06 16.73
CA PRO A 247 -5.90 12.70 17.10
C PRO A 247 -6.61 11.61 16.27
N PRO A 248 -5.93 10.53 15.86
CA PRO A 248 -6.48 9.51 14.95
C PRO A 248 -7.74 8.77 15.44
N LEU A 249 -8.00 8.75 16.73
CA LEU A 249 -9.18 8.10 17.32
C LEU A 249 -10.18 9.11 17.93
N SER A 250 -10.18 10.37 17.44
CA SER A 250 -11.14 11.36 17.90
C SER A 250 -12.59 10.95 17.66
N ASP A 251 -13.43 11.20 18.63
CA ASP A 251 -14.87 10.95 18.63
C ASP A 251 -15.70 12.23 18.81
N ASP A 252 -15.04 13.39 18.94
CA ASP A 252 -15.68 14.71 19.04
C ASP A 252 -15.02 15.71 18.08
N PHE A 253 -15.84 16.26 17.18
CA PHE A 253 -15.47 17.28 16.20
C PHE A 253 -16.30 18.57 16.37
N SER A 254 -16.97 18.72 17.50
CA SER A 254 -17.92 19.82 17.76
C SER A 254 -17.26 21.19 17.59
N ALA A 255 -16.02 21.35 18.06
CA ALA A 255 -15.27 22.59 17.94
C ALA A 255 -14.95 22.96 16.48
N GLN A 256 -14.48 21.98 15.71
CA GLN A 256 -14.16 22.18 14.28
C GLN A 256 -15.43 22.49 13.47
N ILE A 257 -16.54 21.79 13.74
CA ILE A 257 -17.83 22.06 13.10
C ILE A 257 -18.33 23.46 13.45
N GLY A 258 -18.18 23.86 14.71
CA GLY A 258 -18.50 25.25 15.14
C GLY A 258 -17.70 26.30 14.38
N GLN A 259 -16.42 26.07 14.13
CA GLN A 259 -15.57 26.94 13.30
C GLN A 259 -16.03 26.94 11.84
N LEU A 260 -16.29 25.79 11.22
CA LEU A 260 -16.79 25.67 9.84
C LEU A 260 -18.09 26.46 9.65
N LYS A 261 -19.00 26.40 10.61
CA LYS A 261 -20.26 27.19 10.62
C LYS A 261 -20.00 28.69 10.74
N SER A 262 -19.13 29.09 11.67
CA SER A 262 -18.87 30.50 11.92
C SER A 262 -18.25 31.22 10.72
N MET A 263 -17.45 30.51 9.91
CA MET A 263 -16.88 31.04 8.67
C MET A 263 -17.77 30.80 7.44
N ASN A 264 -18.95 30.22 7.63
CA ASN A 264 -19.89 29.88 6.55
C ASN A 264 -19.21 29.07 5.41
N ALA A 265 -18.41 28.07 5.76
CA ALA A 265 -17.66 27.31 4.79
C ALA A 265 -18.60 26.48 3.90
N ASP A 266 -18.59 26.76 2.59
CA ASP A 266 -19.30 25.95 1.58
C ASP A 266 -18.60 24.61 1.36
N ILE A 267 -17.31 24.49 1.72
CA ILE A 267 -16.48 23.31 1.47
C ILE A 267 -15.90 22.80 2.78
N ALA A 268 -16.16 21.54 3.10
CA ALA A 268 -15.50 20.81 4.17
C ALA A 268 -14.65 19.68 3.58
N CYS A 269 -13.35 19.70 3.89
CA CYS A 269 -12.40 18.68 3.47
C CYS A 269 -11.54 18.22 4.64
N GLY A 270 -11.11 16.99 4.63
CA GLY A 270 -10.20 16.51 5.66
C GLY A 270 -9.88 15.03 5.52
N ILE A 271 -8.65 14.66 5.89
CA ILE A 271 -8.23 13.27 5.93
C ILE A 271 -8.81 12.62 7.18
N PHE A 272 -9.63 11.59 6.98
CA PHE A 272 -10.26 10.82 8.04
C PHE A 272 -10.07 9.32 7.81
N ASN A 273 -10.04 8.55 8.88
CA ASN A 273 -10.39 7.13 8.77
C ASN A 273 -11.93 6.98 8.70
N PRO A 274 -12.46 5.94 8.08
CA PRO A 274 -13.92 5.79 7.87
C PRO A 274 -14.78 5.98 9.14
N PRO A 275 -14.43 5.39 10.32
CA PRO A 275 -15.21 5.59 11.53
C PRO A 275 -15.26 7.05 12.01
N GLN A 276 -14.13 7.77 11.96
CA GLN A 276 -14.06 9.17 12.39
C GLN A 276 -14.88 10.07 11.49
N PHE A 277 -14.89 9.81 10.17
CA PHE A 277 -15.73 10.57 9.26
C PHE A 277 -17.23 10.37 9.54
N ALA A 278 -17.65 9.15 9.83
CA ALA A 278 -19.06 8.88 10.18
C ALA A 278 -19.50 9.66 11.44
N ILE A 279 -18.61 9.78 12.44
CA ILE A 279 -18.83 10.60 13.64
C ILE A 279 -18.92 12.08 13.27
N PHE A 280 -17.91 12.61 12.55
CA PHE A 280 -17.90 14.01 12.08
C PHE A 280 -19.17 14.34 11.30
N TRP A 281 -19.58 13.52 10.36
CA TRP A 281 -20.75 13.77 9.53
C TRP A 281 -22.07 13.68 10.32
N THR A 282 -22.13 12.83 11.32
CA THR A 282 -23.26 12.78 12.27
C THR A 282 -23.36 14.04 13.10
N GLN A 283 -22.23 14.52 13.62
CA GLN A 283 -22.18 15.78 14.39
C GLN A 283 -22.46 17.02 13.52
N CYS A 284 -22.09 17.01 12.23
CA CYS A 284 -22.50 18.05 11.29
C CYS A 284 -24.02 18.17 11.21
N ALA A 285 -24.74 17.05 11.07
CA ALA A 285 -26.20 17.06 11.04
C ALA A 285 -26.82 17.52 12.37
N GLN A 286 -26.28 17.08 13.52
CA GLN A 286 -26.75 17.49 14.85
C GLN A 286 -26.58 18.99 15.06
N GLN A 287 -25.52 19.59 14.51
CA GLN A 287 -25.26 21.02 14.60
C GLN A 287 -25.88 21.85 13.46
N GLY A 288 -26.57 21.21 12.51
CA GLY A 288 -27.18 21.91 11.36
C GLY A 288 -26.14 22.52 10.40
N TYR A 289 -24.96 21.92 10.26
CA TYR A 289 -23.97 22.33 9.27
C TYR A 289 -24.21 21.58 7.95
N GLN A 290 -24.46 22.31 6.88
CA GLN A 290 -24.83 21.80 5.56
C GLN A 290 -23.96 22.44 4.47
N PRO A 291 -22.67 22.04 4.33
CA PRO A 291 -21.80 22.54 3.28
C PRO A 291 -22.22 22.04 1.90
N LYS A 292 -21.95 22.80 0.84
CA LYS A 292 -22.22 22.39 -0.55
C LYS A 292 -21.35 21.22 -1.01
N ILE A 293 -20.10 21.17 -0.51
CA ILE A 293 -19.13 20.15 -0.86
C ILE A 293 -18.55 19.55 0.42
N VAL A 294 -18.53 18.22 0.47
CA VAL A 294 -17.79 17.45 1.48
C VAL A 294 -16.90 16.45 0.77
N THR A 295 -15.60 16.61 0.97
CA THR A 295 -14.57 15.75 0.36
C THR A 295 -13.69 15.19 1.46
N PRO A 296 -13.99 14.00 2.01
CA PRO A 296 -13.16 13.33 3.02
C PRO A 296 -12.27 12.27 2.36
N PRO A 297 -11.10 12.63 1.84
CA PRO A 297 -10.16 11.63 1.32
C PRO A 297 -9.85 10.55 2.35
N LYS A 298 -9.46 9.38 1.86
CA LYS A 298 -9.20 8.16 2.65
C LYS A 298 -10.46 7.53 3.28
N ALA A 299 -11.44 8.34 3.73
CA ALA A 299 -12.61 7.85 4.43
C ALA A 299 -13.65 7.18 3.52
N LEU A 300 -13.90 7.76 2.35
CA LEU A 300 -14.98 7.33 1.45
C LEU A 300 -14.47 6.60 0.20
N LEU A 301 -13.44 5.77 0.37
CA LEU A 301 -12.91 4.89 -0.67
C LEU A 301 -13.72 3.59 -0.81
N PHE A 302 -14.60 3.31 0.16
CA PHE A 302 -15.24 2.00 0.32
C PHE A 302 -16.76 2.12 0.35
N PRO A 303 -17.48 1.28 -0.39
CA PRO A 303 -18.95 1.24 -0.36
C PRO A 303 -19.51 1.13 1.07
N THR A 304 -18.94 0.27 1.89
CA THR A 304 -19.39 0.06 3.28
C THR A 304 -19.28 1.32 4.14
N ALA A 305 -18.27 2.15 3.91
CA ALA A 305 -18.12 3.41 4.63
C ALA A 305 -19.21 4.42 4.26
N VAL A 306 -19.59 4.48 2.99
CA VAL A 306 -20.68 5.34 2.52
C VAL A 306 -22.05 4.81 2.96
N GLU A 307 -22.25 3.50 2.90
CA GLU A 307 -23.47 2.84 3.38
C GLU A 307 -23.73 3.09 4.87
N ALA A 308 -22.66 3.16 5.67
CA ALA A 308 -22.74 3.47 7.11
C ALA A 308 -23.29 4.89 7.38
N LEU A 309 -23.22 5.82 6.41
CA LEU A 309 -23.78 7.16 6.53
C LEU A 309 -25.32 7.19 6.36
N GLY A 310 -25.95 6.05 6.07
CA GLY A 310 -27.38 5.95 5.79
C GLY A 310 -27.74 6.69 4.50
N ASP A 311 -28.83 7.46 4.52
CA ASP A 311 -29.26 8.24 3.32
C ASP A 311 -28.43 9.49 3.06
N ARG A 312 -27.53 9.86 3.99
CA ARG A 312 -26.66 11.02 3.91
C ARG A 312 -25.31 10.76 3.22
N GLY A 313 -25.15 9.58 2.58
CA GLY A 313 -23.96 9.24 1.81
C GLY A 313 -23.95 9.78 0.38
N ALA A 314 -25.12 10.18 -0.17
CA ALA A 314 -25.20 10.72 -1.52
C ALA A 314 -24.59 12.12 -1.61
N GLY A 315 -23.94 12.42 -2.74
CA GLY A 315 -23.30 13.71 -3.02
C GLY A 315 -21.90 13.89 -2.40
N MET A 316 -21.42 12.93 -1.59
CA MET A 316 -20.06 12.97 -1.04
C MET A 316 -19.02 12.77 -2.13
N SER A 317 -17.98 13.62 -2.16
CA SER A 317 -16.89 13.46 -3.13
C SER A 317 -15.64 12.85 -2.49
N THR A 318 -14.82 12.20 -3.30
CA THR A 318 -13.57 11.56 -2.88
C THR A 318 -12.61 11.45 -4.05
N GLU A 319 -11.37 11.09 -3.78
CA GLU A 319 -10.41 10.68 -4.80
C GLU A 319 -10.76 9.31 -5.38
N VAL A 320 -10.51 9.15 -6.68
CA VAL A 320 -10.61 7.85 -7.37
C VAL A 320 -9.28 7.54 -8.03
N TRP A 321 -8.60 6.55 -7.52
CA TRP A 321 -7.32 6.10 -8.01
C TRP A 321 -7.40 4.80 -8.80
N TRP A 322 -8.55 4.11 -8.75
CA TRP A 322 -8.91 3.00 -9.61
C TRP A 322 -10.41 2.72 -9.54
N SER A 323 -10.98 2.32 -10.67
CA SER A 323 -12.38 1.91 -10.82
C SER A 323 -12.53 1.01 -12.02
N HIS A 324 -13.71 0.41 -12.17
CA HIS A 324 -14.06 -0.38 -13.36
C HIS A 324 -14.04 0.42 -14.68
N HIS A 325 -14.11 1.75 -14.62
CA HIS A 325 -14.04 2.65 -15.78
C HIS A 325 -12.60 2.99 -16.21
N HIS A 326 -11.58 2.58 -15.44
CA HIS A 326 -10.19 2.81 -15.86
C HIS A 326 -9.89 2.02 -17.14
N PRO A 327 -9.28 2.67 -18.17
CA PRO A 327 -9.09 2.06 -19.49
C PRO A 327 -7.94 1.06 -19.56
N PHE A 328 -7.30 0.78 -18.43
CA PHE A 328 -6.14 -0.08 -18.33
C PHE A 328 -6.51 -1.56 -18.24
N LYS A 329 -5.54 -2.41 -18.57
CA LYS A 329 -5.68 -3.87 -18.52
C LYS A 329 -4.53 -4.47 -17.72
N SER A 330 -4.80 -5.56 -17.01
CA SER A 330 -3.74 -6.36 -16.40
C SER A 330 -2.74 -6.84 -17.45
N GLY A 331 -1.47 -6.51 -17.28
CA GLY A 331 -0.38 -7.05 -18.10
C GLY A 331 -0.12 -8.53 -17.82
N LEU A 332 -0.60 -9.05 -16.69
CA LEU A 332 -0.47 -10.46 -16.31
C LEU A 332 -1.58 -11.31 -16.91
N THR A 333 -2.85 -10.91 -16.74
CA THR A 333 -4.02 -11.73 -17.12
C THR A 333 -4.72 -11.25 -18.39
N GLY A 334 -4.46 -10.01 -18.82
CA GLY A 334 -5.14 -9.36 -19.94
C GLY A 334 -6.56 -8.85 -19.62
N GLN A 335 -7.04 -9.04 -18.40
CA GLN A 335 -8.37 -8.57 -17.98
C GLN A 335 -8.43 -7.04 -17.94
N THR A 336 -9.57 -6.48 -18.39
CA THR A 336 -9.87 -5.06 -18.17
C THR A 336 -10.27 -4.82 -16.72
N ALA A 337 -10.23 -3.55 -16.26
CA ALA A 337 -10.71 -3.17 -14.94
C ALA A 337 -12.17 -3.60 -14.72
N GLN A 338 -13.05 -3.42 -15.70
CA GLN A 338 -14.44 -3.88 -15.63
C GLN A 338 -14.55 -5.40 -15.44
N GLN A 339 -13.84 -6.19 -16.26
CA GLN A 339 -13.86 -7.66 -16.13
C GLN A 339 -13.37 -8.14 -14.78
N PHE A 340 -12.38 -7.42 -14.21
CA PHE A 340 -11.82 -7.76 -12.91
C PHE A 340 -12.78 -7.42 -11.76
N CYS A 341 -13.48 -6.27 -11.84
CA CYS A 341 -14.56 -5.93 -10.91
C CYS A 341 -15.71 -6.94 -10.96
N ASP A 342 -16.18 -7.30 -12.17
CA ASP A 342 -17.27 -8.28 -12.36
C ASP A 342 -16.91 -9.66 -11.76
N ALA A 343 -15.65 -10.09 -11.93
CA ALA A 343 -15.18 -11.35 -11.36
C ALA A 343 -15.15 -11.31 -9.83
N TYR A 344 -14.67 -10.20 -9.23
CA TYR A 344 -14.68 -9.99 -7.79
C TYR A 344 -16.10 -9.97 -7.22
N GLU A 345 -16.99 -9.17 -7.81
CA GLU A 345 -18.39 -9.06 -7.37
C GLU A 345 -19.13 -10.39 -7.45
N LYS A 346 -18.91 -11.14 -8.54
CA LYS A 346 -19.49 -12.48 -8.71
C LYS A 346 -18.99 -13.47 -7.65
N ALA A 347 -17.70 -13.42 -7.31
CA ALA A 347 -17.10 -14.35 -6.38
C ALA A 347 -17.40 -14.01 -4.92
N SER A 348 -17.38 -12.73 -4.58
CA SER A 348 -17.50 -12.25 -3.19
C SER A 348 -18.94 -11.88 -2.79
N GLY A 349 -19.81 -11.57 -3.76
CA GLY A 349 -21.12 -10.96 -3.49
C GLY A 349 -21.05 -9.51 -3.00
N LYS A 350 -19.88 -8.86 -3.08
CA LYS A 350 -19.61 -7.50 -2.61
C LYS A 350 -19.28 -6.58 -3.78
N GLN A 351 -19.59 -5.31 -3.63
CA GLN A 351 -19.17 -4.28 -4.59
C GLN A 351 -17.65 -4.17 -4.62
N TRP A 352 -17.09 -3.88 -5.80
CA TRP A 352 -15.66 -3.62 -5.97
C TRP A 352 -15.22 -2.41 -5.13
N THR A 353 -13.93 -2.37 -4.80
CA THR A 353 -13.28 -1.28 -4.06
C THR A 353 -12.03 -0.82 -4.80
N GLN A 354 -11.61 0.42 -4.60
CA GLN A 354 -10.42 0.97 -5.27
C GLN A 354 -9.13 0.15 -4.97
N PRO A 355 -8.88 -0.36 -3.75
CA PRO A 355 -7.75 -1.23 -3.48
C PRO A 355 -7.70 -2.50 -4.34
N LEU A 356 -8.82 -3.00 -4.85
CA LEU A 356 -8.86 -4.22 -5.66
C LEU A 356 -7.86 -4.19 -6.83
N GLY A 357 -7.84 -3.08 -7.59
CA GLY A 357 -6.90 -2.91 -8.71
C GLY A 357 -5.45 -2.85 -8.26
N PHE A 358 -5.17 -2.16 -7.16
CA PHE A 358 -3.80 -2.01 -6.65
C PHE A 358 -3.26 -3.28 -5.99
N LYS A 359 -4.11 -4.10 -5.33
CA LYS A 359 -3.70 -5.43 -4.85
C LYS A 359 -3.27 -6.32 -6.01
N HIS A 360 -4.02 -6.26 -7.12
CA HIS A 360 -3.65 -6.99 -8.33
C HIS A 360 -2.36 -6.41 -8.96
N ALA A 361 -2.25 -5.08 -9.08
CA ALA A 361 -1.09 -4.41 -9.64
C ALA A 361 0.21 -4.74 -8.89
N ASN A 362 0.19 -4.78 -7.55
CA ASN A 362 1.35 -5.20 -6.76
C ASN A 362 1.84 -6.61 -7.13
N LEU A 363 0.91 -7.56 -7.27
CA LEU A 363 1.25 -8.93 -7.63
C LEU A 363 1.70 -9.05 -9.08
N GLU A 364 1.00 -8.42 -10.04
CA GLU A 364 1.39 -8.52 -11.45
C GLU A 364 2.76 -7.87 -11.72
N VAL A 365 3.08 -6.74 -11.06
CA VAL A 365 4.40 -6.12 -11.15
C VAL A 365 5.48 -6.98 -10.50
N ALA A 366 5.22 -7.55 -9.30
CA ALA A 366 6.15 -8.46 -8.65
C ALA A 366 6.45 -9.69 -9.52
N ILE A 367 5.44 -10.25 -10.18
CA ILE A 367 5.58 -11.41 -11.07
C ILE A 367 6.38 -11.03 -12.34
N ASP A 368 6.12 -9.84 -12.93
CA ASP A 368 6.90 -9.34 -14.05
C ASP A 368 8.38 -9.16 -13.67
N VAL A 369 8.65 -8.54 -12.53
CA VAL A 369 9.99 -8.37 -11.98
C VAL A 369 10.69 -9.71 -11.80
N LEU A 370 10.05 -10.70 -11.20
CA LEU A 370 10.60 -12.04 -11.02
C LEU A 370 10.93 -12.71 -12.35
N LYS A 371 10.05 -12.60 -13.36
CA LYS A 371 10.29 -13.16 -14.71
C LYS A 371 11.50 -12.51 -15.41
N ARG A 372 11.78 -11.23 -15.13
CA ARG A 372 12.90 -10.48 -15.72
C ARG A 372 14.21 -10.60 -14.94
N ALA A 373 14.17 -11.09 -13.70
CA ALA A 373 15.34 -11.26 -12.87
C ALA A 373 16.32 -12.25 -13.51
N LYS A 374 17.59 -11.86 -13.62
CA LYS A 374 18.64 -12.70 -14.22
C LYS A 374 19.05 -13.88 -13.35
N LYS A 375 18.78 -13.80 -12.04
CA LYS A 375 19.01 -14.82 -11.03
C LYS A 375 17.94 -14.70 -9.96
N LEU A 376 17.64 -15.81 -9.28
CA LEU A 376 16.73 -15.81 -8.14
C LEU A 376 17.49 -15.46 -6.84
N ASN A 377 17.93 -14.19 -6.74
CA ASN A 377 18.54 -13.60 -5.56
C ASN A 377 18.10 -12.13 -5.40
N ALA A 378 18.30 -11.57 -4.21
CA ALA A 378 17.80 -10.25 -3.86
C ALA A 378 18.30 -9.14 -4.80
N GLU A 379 19.59 -9.13 -5.12
CA GLU A 379 20.21 -8.10 -5.96
C GLU A 379 19.63 -8.11 -7.38
N SER A 380 19.47 -9.30 -7.97
CA SER A 380 18.93 -9.42 -9.33
C SER A 380 17.44 -9.06 -9.39
N ILE A 381 16.68 -9.33 -8.35
CA ILE A 381 15.26 -8.94 -8.23
C ILE A 381 15.18 -7.42 -8.06
N ARG A 382 15.96 -6.80 -7.15
CA ARG A 382 16.06 -5.35 -6.99
C ARG A 382 16.40 -4.65 -8.32
N ASP A 383 17.41 -5.13 -9.02
CA ASP A 383 17.84 -4.56 -10.29
C ASP A 383 16.73 -4.69 -11.36
N ALA A 384 15.95 -5.78 -11.33
CA ALA A 384 14.79 -5.94 -12.19
C ALA A 384 13.65 -4.98 -11.82
N ILE A 385 13.44 -4.65 -10.52
CA ILE A 385 12.48 -3.60 -10.11
C ILE A 385 12.92 -2.26 -10.70
N ALA A 386 14.17 -1.84 -10.53
CA ALA A 386 14.69 -0.58 -11.04
C ALA A 386 14.53 -0.44 -12.58
N GLN A 387 14.47 -1.55 -13.30
CA GLN A 387 14.29 -1.59 -14.77
C GLN A 387 12.84 -1.82 -15.20
N THR A 388 11.89 -1.67 -14.28
CA THR A 388 10.46 -1.84 -14.61
C THR A 388 9.98 -0.79 -15.59
N ASP A 389 9.20 -1.24 -16.56
CA ASP A 389 8.43 -0.48 -17.53
C ASP A 389 7.27 -1.38 -17.94
N TYR A 390 6.19 -1.29 -17.18
CA TYR A 390 5.12 -2.28 -17.18
C TYR A 390 3.75 -1.65 -17.30
N GLN A 391 2.91 -2.22 -18.17
CA GLN A 391 1.51 -1.80 -18.29
C GLN A 391 0.66 -2.62 -17.33
N SER A 392 0.22 -1.99 -16.25
CA SER A 392 -0.57 -2.63 -15.21
C SER A 392 -2.06 -2.27 -15.31
N ILE A 393 -2.89 -2.97 -14.52
CA ILE A 393 -4.33 -2.67 -14.44
C ILE A 393 -4.62 -1.29 -13.84
N VAL A 394 -3.65 -0.65 -13.19
CA VAL A 394 -3.76 0.72 -12.63
C VAL A 394 -3.07 1.78 -13.51
N GLY A 395 -2.52 1.38 -14.64
CA GLY A 395 -1.79 2.21 -15.57
C GLY A 395 -0.31 1.85 -15.69
N PRO A 396 0.46 2.66 -16.42
CA PRO A 396 1.89 2.44 -16.62
C PRO A 396 2.65 2.58 -15.30
N ILE A 397 3.56 1.64 -15.01
CA ILE A 397 4.46 1.68 -13.86
C ILE A 397 5.90 1.61 -14.35
N THR A 398 6.71 2.64 -14.02
CA THR A 398 8.12 2.69 -14.37
C THR A 398 8.95 3.36 -13.28
N TRP A 399 10.16 2.87 -13.04
CA TRP A 399 11.14 3.53 -12.16
C TRP A 399 12.40 3.95 -12.90
N LYS A 400 12.34 3.99 -14.24
CA LYS A 400 13.48 4.42 -15.11
C LYS A 400 13.69 5.93 -15.20
N GLY A 401 12.93 6.70 -14.45
CA GLY A 401 12.88 8.15 -14.55
C GLY A 401 11.82 8.64 -15.54
N GLY A 402 11.52 9.93 -15.47
CA GLY A 402 10.50 10.58 -16.29
C GLY A 402 9.48 11.36 -15.47
N PRO A 403 8.41 11.88 -16.08
CA PRO A 403 7.46 12.77 -15.42
C PRO A 403 6.66 12.11 -14.29
N THR A 404 6.55 10.77 -14.30
CA THR A 404 5.87 10.01 -13.25
C THR A 404 6.78 9.64 -12.07
N ASN A 405 8.05 10.08 -12.07
CA ASN A 405 9.01 9.78 -11.01
C ASN A 405 9.43 11.07 -10.30
N PRO A 406 8.65 11.60 -9.36
CA PRO A 406 8.95 12.85 -8.67
C PRO A 406 10.23 12.77 -7.82
N VAL A 407 10.55 11.61 -7.31
CA VAL A 407 11.77 11.27 -6.57
C VAL A 407 12.22 9.85 -6.93
N PRO A 408 13.47 9.46 -6.65
CA PRO A 408 13.91 8.07 -6.87
C PRO A 408 13.01 7.06 -6.17
N ASN A 409 12.86 5.87 -6.76
CA ASN A 409 12.04 4.75 -6.26
C ASN A 409 10.51 4.99 -6.22
N VAL A 410 10.03 6.14 -6.68
CA VAL A 410 8.60 6.45 -6.73
C VAL A 410 8.12 6.53 -8.16
N CYS A 411 6.96 5.92 -8.43
CA CYS A 411 6.20 6.09 -9.66
C CYS A 411 4.80 6.59 -9.32
N THR A 412 4.37 7.72 -9.88
CA THR A 412 3.00 8.21 -9.68
C THR A 412 2.02 7.52 -10.62
N THR A 413 0.81 7.27 -10.12
CA THR A 413 -0.31 6.69 -10.86
C THR A 413 -1.39 7.73 -11.10
N PRO A 414 -2.29 7.56 -12.10
CA PRO A 414 -3.40 8.46 -12.34
C PRO A 414 -4.32 8.61 -11.13
N ILE A 415 -4.93 9.82 -10.98
CA ILE A 415 -5.96 10.11 -9.99
C ILE A 415 -7.04 10.99 -10.63
N VAL A 416 -8.30 10.74 -10.27
CA VAL A 416 -9.47 11.48 -10.74
C VAL A 416 -10.42 11.76 -9.57
N GLY A 417 -11.36 12.70 -9.75
CA GLY A 417 -12.36 13.03 -8.75
C GLY A 417 -13.60 12.15 -8.91
N GLY A 418 -14.11 11.65 -7.78
CA GLY A 418 -15.32 10.86 -7.71
C GLY A 418 -16.40 11.46 -6.84
N GLN A 419 -17.64 11.03 -7.06
CA GLN A 419 -18.79 11.39 -6.24
C GLN A 419 -19.70 10.18 -6.05
N TRP A 420 -20.09 9.93 -4.81
CA TRP A 420 -21.03 8.86 -4.45
C TRP A 420 -22.46 9.29 -4.67
N GLU A 421 -23.22 8.44 -5.35
CA GLU A 421 -24.65 8.64 -5.59
C GLU A 421 -25.43 7.37 -5.28
N LYS A 422 -26.75 7.50 -5.07
CA LYS A 422 -27.63 6.34 -4.91
C LYS A 422 -27.54 5.47 -6.16
N GLY A 423 -27.20 4.22 -5.98
CA GLY A 423 -27.00 3.26 -7.05
C GLY A 423 -28.25 2.47 -7.41
N THR A 424 -28.16 1.65 -8.45
CA THR A 424 -29.24 0.76 -8.90
C THR A 424 -28.98 -0.70 -8.55
N LYS A 425 -27.74 -1.15 -8.67
CA LYS A 425 -27.30 -2.50 -8.28
C LYS A 425 -26.87 -2.53 -6.81
N TRP A 426 -26.14 -1.52 -6.39
CA TRP A 426 -25.65 -1.33 -5.04
C TRP A 426 -26.35 -0.14 -4.39
N LYS A 427 -26.26 -0.03 -3.06
CA LYS A 427 -26.89 1.12 -2.37
C LYS A 427 -26.31 2.45 -2.83
N TYR A 428 -25.01 2.46 -3.13
CA TYR A 428 -24.28 3.60 -3.65
C TYR A 428 -23.35 3.18 -4.78
N ASP A 429 -23.24 4.02 -5.81
CA ASP A 429 -22.28 3.89 -6.89
C ASP A 429 -21.29 5.06 -6.85
N LEU A 430 -19.98 4.77 -7.03
CA LEU A 430 -18.94 5.78 -7.15
C LEU A 430 -18.79 6.16 -8.62
N ASN A 431 -19.18 7.38 -8.97
CA ASN A 431 -19.06 7.92 -10.31
C ASN A 431 -17.82 8.80 -10.43
N ILE A 432 -17.11 8.73 -11.55
CA ILE A 432 -16.05 9.66 -11.89
C ILE A 432 -16.70 10.96 -12.37
N VAL A 433 -16.38 12.08 -11.69
CA VAL A 433 -17.01 13.39 -11.98
C VAL A 433 -16.00 14.44 -12.42
N PHE A 434 -14.69 14.15 -12.31
CA PHE A 434 -13.61 15.05 -12.72
C PHE A 434 -12.36 14.23 -13.12
N ASN A 435 -11.74 14.56 -14.26
CA ASN A 435 -10.57 13.83 -14.81
C ASN A 435 -9.48 14.77 -15.37
N GLY A 436 -9.42 16.04 -14.94
CA GLY A 436 -8.51 17.04 -15.50
C GLY A 436 -7.04 16.58 -15.54
N SER A 437 -6.57 15.87 -14.51
CA SER A 437 -5.19 15.31 -14.43
C SER A 437 -4.98 14.00 -15.18
N ALA A 438 -6.06 13.31 -15.58
CA ALA A 438 -6.01 12.00 -16.24
C ALA A 438 -7.13 11.87 -17.30
N PRO A 439 -7.09 12.66 -18.38
CA PRO A 439 -8.21 12.77 -19.36
C PRO A 439 -8.50 11.47 -20.12
N GLN A 440 -7.61 10.49 -20.08
CA GLN A 440 -7.86 9.15 -20.64
C GLN A 440 -8.88 8.33 -19.83
N ILE A 441 -9.19 8.72 -18.58
CA ILE A 441 -10.20 8.07 -17.74
C ILE A 441 -11.54 8.80 -17.99
N PRO A 442 -12.61 8.12 -18.43
CA PRO A 442 -13.86 8.78 -18.77
C PRO A 442 -14.57 9.35 -17.53
N VAL A 443 -15.26 10.48 -17.72
CA VAL A 443 -16.17 11.06 -16.74
C VAL A 443 -17.57 10.47 -16.94
N ASP A 444 -18.21 10.04 -15.85
CA ASP A 444 -19.55 9.45 -15.89
C ASP A 444 -20.65 10.50 -15.87
N ARG A 445 -20.44 11.58 -15.12
CA ARG A 445 -21.39 12.68 -14.95
C ARG A 445 -20.69 13.95 -14.44
N PRO A 446 -21.32 15.13 -14.57
CA PRO A 446 -20.82 16.35 -13.96
C PRO A 446 -20.81 16.27 -12.44
N PHE A 447 -19.81 16.92 -11.79
CA PHE A 447 -19.80 17.14 -10.35
C PHE A 447 -20.96 18.03 -9.91
N SER A 448 -21.54 17.78 -8.73
CA SER A 448 -22.67 18.55 -8.21
C SER A 448 -22.55 18.80 -6.70
N ALA A 449 -23.22 19.85 -6.22
CA ALA A 449 -23.33 20.11 -4.79
C ALA A 449 -24.20 19.03 -4.10
N ILE A 450 -23.97 18.82 -2.80
CA ILE A 450 -24.78 17.93 -1.96
C ILE A 450 -26.21 18.48 -1.91
N SER A 451 -27.19 17.59 -2.09
CA SER A 451 -28.61 17.91 -1.90
C SER A 451 -29.05 17.51 -0.48
N TYR A 452 -29.52 18.47 0.27
CA TYR A 452 -30.12 18.27 1.59
C TYR A 452 -31.63 18.25 1.43
N SER A 453 -32.21 17.07 1.23
CA SER A 453 -33.68 16.87 1.16
C SER A 453 -34.25 16.51 2.51
#